data_f97ff25a9bb7216e44fadd95c1a98b7b
#
_entry.id   f97ff25a9bb7216e44fadd95c1a98b7b
#
_cell.length_a   1.000
_cell.length_b   1.000
_cell.length_c   1.000
_cell.angle_alpha   90.00
_cell.angle_beta   90.00
_cell.angle_gamma   90.00
#
_symmetry.space_group_name_H-M   'P 1'
#
loop_
_entity.id
_entity.type
_entity.pdbx_description
1 polymer ?
#
loop_
_entity_poly.entity_id
_entity_poly.type
_entity_poly.pdbx_seq_one_letter_code
_entity_poly.pdbx_strand_id
1 'polypeptide(L)'
;MSGSTDDYPTLPGLRQRRLHDIEGMSVRILEAGFETPGRPLVLLLHGFPEMAWSWRKVMPALAEAGFHAVAPDQRGYGGTTGWNAEGDPAAFRTHAYATDALRIVSALGYHFAAVVGHDFGSMVAAYAALVRPDVFRSLAMVSFPFDGPPALPFDDADHAANPPGPSLAEVLAALPRPRKDSMAFFASPEAEADMLYPPQGLHAFLRAYFHVKSADWPGNHPHPLTSGSAEELATLPNYYIMDRALGMAATVVPDAPSPEQAAANRWLPDADLELYARAFRRTGLQGALNWFRCHTGPIGRAEIALFSGRTIEVPTLFLSGKADWGTYRKPGALERMRSTYPRMAGVNLIDGAGHWVQQEQPERFTAGLLDFLRGQGGTP
;
A
#
# COMPACT_ATOMS: atom_id res chain seq x y z
N MET A 1 -31.21 -8.41 12.81
CA MET A 1 -30.60 -8.27 11.48
C MET A 1 -29.37 -9.15 11.50
N SER A 2 -29.39 -10.30 10.78
CA SER A 2 -28.22 -11.16 10.66
C SER A 2 -27.18 -10.41 9.81
N GLY A 3 -26.09 -9.95 10.42
CA GLY A 3 -24.96 -9.41 9.68
C GLY A 3 -24.52 -10.40 8.61
N SER A 4 -24.17 -9.92 7.43
CA SER A 4 -23.55 -10.74 6.39
C SER A 4 -22.28 -11.35 6.97
N THR A 5 -21.97 -12.62 6.64
CA THR A 5 -20.72 -13.28 7.04
C THR A 5 -19.47 -12.53 6.55
N ASP A 6 -19.66 -11.55 5.67
CA ASP A 6 -18.61 -10.73 5.07
C ASP A 6 -18.36 -9.41 5.80
N ASP A 7 -19.20 -9.05 6.76
CA ASP A 7 -19.05 -7.77 7.47
C ASP A 7 -17.88 -7.79 8.45
N TYR A 8 -17.29 -6.62 8.66
CA TYR A 8 -16.31 -6.42 9.73
C TYR A 8 -16.98 -6.56 11.10
N PRO A 9 -16.25 -7.03 12.11
CA PRO A 9 -16.73 -6.99 13.48
C PRO A 9 -17.11 -5.57 13.90
N THR A 10 -18.18 -5.46 14.68
CA THR A 10 -18.59 -4.18 15.26
C THR A 10 -17.56 -3.76 16.31
N LEU A 11 -16.98 -2.59 16.14
CA LEU A 11 -16.10 -1.94 17.12
C LEU A 11 -16.70 -0.60 17.54
N PRO A 12 -16.59 -0.20 18.81
CA PRO A 12 -17.03 1.11 19.27
C PRO A 12 -16.42 2.24 18.44
N GLY A 13 -17.24 3.21 18.03
CA GLY A 13 -16.79 4.37 17.24
C GLY A 13 -16.49 4.08 15.77
N LEU A 14 -16.62 2.83 15.32
CA LEU A 14 -16.48 2.46 13.91
C LEU A 14 -17.82 2.04 13.31
N ARG A 15 -18.09 2.50 12.10
CA ARG A 15 -19.24 2.10 11.30
C ARG A 15 -18.78 1.62 9.93
N GLN A 16 -19.38 0.55 9.44
CA GLN A 16 -19.25 0.17 8.04
C GLN A 16 -20.52 0.50 7.26
N ARG A 17 -20.37 0.90 6.03
CA ARG A 17 -21.46 1.05 5.06
C ARG A 17 -20.96 0.93 3.62
N ARG A 18 -21.87 1.10 2.66
CA ARG A 18 -21.52 1.08 1.24
C ARG A 18 -21.80 2.44 0.60
N LEU A 19 -20.89 2.85 -0.27
CA LEU A 19 -21.11 3.92 -1.24
C LEU A 19 -21.42 3.27 -2.57
N HIS A 20 -22.48 3.68 -3.21
CA HIS A 20 -22.92 3.14 -4.50
C HIS A 20 -22.49 4.07 -5.63
N ASP A 21 -22.42 3.52 -6.85
CA ASP A 21 -22.09 4.24 -8.08
C ASP A 21 -20.70 4.93 -8.11
N ILE A 22 -19.73 4.36 -7.38
CA ILE A 22 -18.36 4.79 -7.44
C ILE A 22 -17.70 4.10 -8.66
N GLU A 23 -17.69 4.77 -9.80
CA GLU A 23 -17.20 4.21 -11.07
C GLU A 23 -17.84 2.83 -11.40
N GLY A 24 -19.14 2.72 -11.17
CA GLY A 24 -19.91 1.49 -11.36
C GLY A 24 -19.77 0.45 -10.23
N MET A 25 -19.02 0.79 -9.19
CA MET A 25 -18.82 -0.10 -8.03
C MET A 25 -19.71 0.25 -6.85
N SER A 26 -19.94 -0.75 -5.99
CA SER A 26 -20.43 -0.60 -4.63
C SER A 26 -19.25 -0.75 -3.67
N VAL A 27 -18.71 0.38 -3.20
CA VAL A 27 -17.52 0.43 -2.36
C VAL A 27 -17.90 0.27 -0.89
N ARG A 28 -17.35 -0.74 -0.22
CA ARG A 28 -17.45 -0.85 1.24
C ARG A 28 -16.48 0.13 1.88
N ILE A 29 -16.95 0.90 2.85
CA ILE A 29 -16.12 1.78 3.66
C ILE A 29 -16.25 1.46 5.15
N LEU A 30 -15.18 1.68 5.88
CA LEU A 30 -15.13 1.78 7.33
C LEU A 30 -14.95 3.26 7.67
N GLU A 31 -15.69 3.78 8.65
CA GLU A 31 -15.63 5.21 9.00
C GLU A 31 -15.71 5.44 10.51
N ALA A 32 -15.08 6.52 10.98
CA ALA A 32 -15.11 6.99 12.36
C ALA A 32 -15.23 8.52 12.38
N GLY A 33 -15.90 9.06 13.40
CA GLY A 33 -16.15 10.51 13.51
C GLY A 33 -17.27 11.03 12.62
N PHE A 34 -18.08 10.12 12.08
CA PHE A 34 -19.23 10.40 11.21
C PHE A 34 -20.43 11.04 11.95
N GLU A 35 -20.45 10.98 13.27
CA GLU A 35 -21.56 11.47 14.10
C GLU A 35 -21.65 13.01 14.12
N THR A 36 -20.55 13.67 13.84
CA THR A 36 -20.47 15.13 13.85
C THR A 36 -20.23 15.66 12.44
N PRO A 37 -21.21 16.28 11.79
CA PRO A 37 -21.05 16.87 10.47
C PRO A 37 -19.98 17.98 10.45
N GLY A 38 -19.33 18.17 9.30
CA GLY A 38 -18.36 19.25 9.08
C GLY A 38 -16.94 18.97 9.59
N ARG A 39 -16.67 17.77 10.12
CA ARG A 39 -15.28 17.37 10.45
C ARG A 39 -14.45 17.26 9.17
N PRO A 40 -13.17 17.68 9.18
CA PRO A 40 -12.28 17.48 8.05
C PRO A 40 -12.12 16.00 7.70
N LEU A 41 -12.16 15.67 6.40
CA LEU A 41 -12.03 14.30 5.91
C LEU A 41 -10.56 13.86 5.85
N VAL A 42 -10.28 12.67 6.40
CA VAL A 42 -9.04 11.92 6.20
C VAL A 42 -9.38 10.61 5.49
N LEU A 43 -8.95 10.48 4.25
CA LEU A 43 -9.11 9.27 3.44
C LEU A 43 -7.91 8.35 3.61
N LEU A 44 -8.15 7.10 4.03
CA LEU A 44 -7.13 6.12 4.42
C LEU A 44 -7.12 4.96 3.41
N LEU A 45 -6.10 4.87 2.56
CA LEU A 45 -5.96 3.87 1.51
C LEU A 45 -5.02 2.75 1.97
N HIS A 46 -5.53 1.52 2.04
CA HIS A 46 -4.75 0.35 2.49
C HIS A 46 -3.78 -0.16 1.42
N GLY A 47 -2.89 -1.07 1.82
CA GLY A 47 -1.95 -1.77 0.96
C GLY A 47 -2.34 -3.20 0.61
N PHE A 48 -1.39 -3.95 -0.01
CA PHE A 48 -1.50 -5.38 -0.29
C PHE A 48 -0.84 -6.21 0.81
N PRO A 49 -1.44 -7.28 1.30
CA PRO A 49 -2.79 -7.81 1.05
C PRO A 49 -3.79 -7.40 2.14
N GLU A 50 -3.92 -6.12 2.38
CA GLU A 50 -4.78 -5.57 3.41
C GLU A 50 -6.19 -5.20 2.89
N MET A 51 -7.01 -4.63 3.76
CA MET A 51 -8.33 -4.03 3.50
C MET A 51 -8.52 -2.84 4.43
N ALA A 52 -9.66 -2.16 4.37
CA ALA A 52 -10.01 -1.06 5.26
C ALA A 52 -9.77 -1.38 6.76
N TRP A 53 -9.91 -2.64 7.13
CA TRP A 53 -9.69 -3.14 8.50
C TRP A 53 -8.30 -2.86 9.06
N SER A 54 -7.29 -2.68 8.21
CA SER A 54 -5.93 -2.33 8.64
C SER A 54 -5.84 -1.00 9.39
N TRP A 55 -6.81 -0.11 9.18
CA TRP A 55 -6.89 1.21 9.79
C TRP A 55 -7.68 1.25 11.10
N ARG A 56 -8.32 0.12 11.52
CA ARG A 56 -9.23 0.05 12.69
C ARG A 56 -8.67 0.61 13.99
N LYS A 57 -7.34 0.50 14.20
CA LYS A 57 -6.66 0.99 15.41
C LYS A 57 -6.34 2.49 15.38
N VAL A 58 -6.24 3.06 14.18
CA VAL A 58 -5.89 4.47 13.96
C VAL A 58 -7.14 5.36 13.94
N MET A 59 -8.20 4.87 13.33
CA MET A 59 -9.42 5.65 13.05
C MET A 59 -10.09 6.24 14.30
N PRO A 60 -10.24 5.52 15.43
CA PRO A 60 -10.87 6.10 16.63
C PRO A 60 -10.14 7.34 17.14
N ALA A 61 -8.80 7.32 17.20
CA ALA A 61 -8.03 8.46 17.68
C ALA A 61 -8.06 9.65 16.69
N LEU A 62 -8.18 9.42 15.40
CA LEU A 62 -8.46 10.49 14.41
C LEU A 62 -9.83 11.12 14.67
N ALA A 63 -10.84 10.29 14.95
CA ALA A 63 -12.19 10.77 15.28
C ALA A 63 -12.23 11.59 16.59
N GLU A 64 -11.53 11.13 17.63
CA GLU A 64 -11.36 11.86 18.89
C GLU A 64 -10.66 13.21 18.68
N ALA A 65 -9.73 13.27 17.75
CA ALA A 65 -9.04 14.49 17.35
C ALA A 65 -9.86 15.44 16.47
N GLY A 66 -11.12 15.09 16.14
CA GLY A 66 -12.04 15.95 15.40
C GLY A 66 -12.07 15.71 13.89
N PHE A 67 -11.48 14.63 13.37
CA PHE A 67 -11.52 14.28 11.96
C PHE A 67 -12.67 13.29 11.65
N HIS A 68 -13.12 13.29 10.40
CA HIS A 68 -13.89 12.19 9.82
C HIS A 68 -12.91 11.28 9.08
N ALA A 69 -12.57 10.14 9.67
CA ALA A 69 -11.67 9.15 9.08
C ALA A 69 -12.49 8.14 8.26
N VAL A 70 -12.11 7.92 7.01
CA VAL A 70 -12.77 6.98 6.09
C VAL A 70 -11.74 6.09 5.42
N ALA A 71 -11.93 4.77 5.52
CA ALA A 71 -11.10 3.77 4.87
C ALA A 71 -11.97 2.92 3.93
N PRO A 72 -11.78 2.99 2.60
CA PRO A 72 -12.45 2.08 1.67
C PRO A 72 -11.72 0.73 1.61
N ASP A 73 -12.46 -0.35 1.37
CA ASP A 73 -11.90 -1.49 0.67
C ASP A 73 -11.71 -1.07 -0.78
N GLN A 74 -10.48 -0.95 -1.20
CA GLN A 74 -10.17 -0.47 -2.54
C GLN A 74 -10.64 -1.48 -3.60
N ARG A 75 -10.69 -1.07 -4.86
CA ARG A 75 -10.96 -1.91 -6.03
C ARG A 75 -10.12 -3.19 -5.99
N GLY A 76 -10.75 -4.34 -6.17
CA GLY A 76 -10.08 -5.64 -6.10
C GLY A 76 -10.01 -6.27 -4.70
N TYR A 77 -10.55 -5.60 -3.66
CA TYR A 77 -10.40 -6.04 -2.28
C TYR A 77 -11.72 -6.12 -1.52
N GLY A 78 -11.69 -6.97 -0.52
CA GLY A 78 -12.65 -7.00 0.58
C GLY A 78 -14.11 -7.06 0.16
N GLY A 79 -14.92 -6.15 0.72
CA GLY A 79 -16.36 -6.09 0.45
C GLY A 79 -16.76 -5.21 -0.73
N THR A 80 -15.84 -4.54 -1.40
CA THR A 80 -16.11 -3.76 -2.61
C THR A 80 -16.44 -4.69 -3.78
N THR A 81 -17.49 -4.36 -4.53
CA THR A 81 -18.01 -5.17 -5.65
C THR A 81 -18.27 -4.31 -6.88
N GLY A 82 -18.48 -4.94 -8.03
CA GLY A 82 -18.71 -4.24 -9.31
C GLY A 82 -17.46 -4.11 -10.18
N TRP A 83 -16.30 -4.60 -9.71
CA TRP A 83 -15.09 -4.73 -10.51
C TRP A 83 -15.02 -6.14 -11.15
N ASN A 84 -14.22 -6.28 -12.19
CA ASN A 84 -13.99 -7.55 -12.87
C ASN A 84 -12.48 -7.84 -12.95
N ALA A 85 -12.02 -8.85 -12.20
CA ALA A 85 -10.62 -9.25 -12.15
C ALA A 85 -10.11 -9.88 -13.45
N GLU A 86 -10.98 -10.53 -14.19
CA GLU A 86 -10.66 -11.22 -15.45
C GLU A 86 -10.84 -10.33 -16.69
N GLY A 87 -11.36 -9.12 -16.48
CA GLY A 87 -11.52 -8.12 -17.54
C GLY A 87 -10.22 -7.43 -17.91
N ASP A 88 -10.34 -6.23 -18.48
CA ASP A 88 -9.18 -5.43 -18.84
C ASP A 88 -8.34 -5.07 -17.59
N PRO A 89 -7.08 -5.53 -17.47
CA PRO A 89 -6.21 -5.14 -16.36
C PRO A 89 -6.06 -3.62 -16.19
N ALA A 90 -6.21 -2.83 -17.28
CA ALA A 90 -6.15 -1.37 -17.22
C ALA A 90 -7.21 -0.77 -16.28
N ALA A 91 -8.28 -1.49 -15.94
CA ALA A 91 -9.23 -1.10 -14.91
C ALA A 91 -8.60 -1.00 -13.50
N PHE A 92 -7.42 -1.59 -13.30
CA PHE A 92 -6.68 -1.60 -12.03
C PHE A 92 -5.41 -0.73 -12.06
N ARG A 93 -5.30 0.18 -13.02
CA ARG A 93 -4.19 1.14 -13.09
C ARG A 93 -4.27 2.18 -11.96
N THR A 94 -3.16 2.78 -11.60
CA THR A 94 -3.08 3.78 -10.50
C THR A 94 -4.07 4.93 -10.69
N HIS A 95 -4.26 5.38 -11.94
CA HIS A 95 -5.26 6.40 -12.28
C HIS A 95 -6.69 5.99 -11.89
N ALA A 96 -7.09 4.72 -12.09
CA ALA A 96 -8.42 4.25 -11.72
C ALA A 96 -8.63 4.31 -10.21
N TYR A 97 -7.65 3.88 -9.41
CA TYR A 97 -7.70 4.01 -7.94
C TYR A 97 -7.75 5.46 -7.47
N ALA A 98 -7.00 6.37 -8.11
CA ALA A 98 -7.06 7.79 -7.81
C ALA A 98 -8.43 8.39 -8.16
N THR A 99 -9.05 7.93 -9.24
CA THR A 99 -10.44 8.31 -9.61
C THR A 99 -11.44 7.81 -8.59
N ASP A 100 -11.30 6.55 -8.13
CA ASP A 100 -12.13 6.00 -7.05
C ASP A 100 -12.02 6.85 -5.78
N ALA A 101 -10.80 7.21 -5.36
CA ALA A 101 -10.56 8.07 -4.21
C ALA A 101 -11.26 9.43 -4.35
N LEU A 102 -11.16 10.06 -5.52
CA LEU A 102 -11.83 11.32 -5.85
C LEU A 102 -13.36 11.18 -5.75
N ARG A 103 -13.91 10.10 -6.32
CA ARG A 103 -15.36 9.84 -6.28
C ARG A 103 -15.86 9.55 -4.87
N ILE A 104 -15.07 8.85 -4.05
CA ILE A 104 -15.38 8.61 -2.63
C ILE A 104 -15.48 9.95 -1.88
N VAL A 105 -14.50 10.85 -2.04
CA VAL A 105 -14.53 12.20 -1.43
C VAL A 105 -15.82 12.93 -1.81
N SER A 106 -16.15 12.96 -3.11
CA SER A 106 -17.37 13.60 -3.62
C SER A 106 -18.65 12.94 -3.11
N ALA A 107 -18.73 11.60 -3.10
CA ALA A 107 -19.91 10.85 -2.63
C ALA A 107 -20.15 11.02 -1.12
N LEU A 108 -19.11 11.35 -0.36
CA LEU A 108 -19.21 11.71 1.06
C LEU A 108 -19.62 13.19 1.28
N GLY A 109 -19.77 13.98 0.22
CA GLY A 109 -20.14 15.40 0.28
C GLY A 109 -18.98 16.36 0.58
N TYR A 110 -17.73 15.91 0.43
CA TYR A 110 -16.55 16.73 0.66
C TYR A 110 -16.01 17.32 -0.64
N HIS A 111 -15.44 18.50 -0.54
CA HIS A 111 -14.73 19.18 -1.65
C HIS A 111 -13.23 18.89 -1.62
N PHE A 112 -12.69 18.57 -0.45
CA PHE A 112 -11.26 18.26 -0.25
C PHE A 112 -11.07 17.29 0.93
N ALA A 113 -9.90 16.66 0.96
CA ALA A 113 -9.50 15.71 1.99
C ALA A 113 -7.98 15.74 2.22
N ALA A 114 -7.56 15.29 3.39
CA ALA A 114 -6.24 14.71 3.57
C ALA A 114 -6.27 13.27 3.04
N VAL A 115 -5.22 12.85 2.34
CA VAL A 115 -5.09 11.46 1.87
C VAL A 115 -3.89 10.80 2.53
N VAL A 116 -4.11 9.60 3.05
CA VAL A 116 -3.08 8.76 3.68
C VAL A 116 -3.08 7.42 2.94
N GLY A 117 -1.93 6.96 2.51
CA GLY A 117 -1.83 5.68 1.79
C GLY A 117 -0.73 4.79 2.35
N HIS A 118 -1.01 3.50 2.48
CA HIS A 118 -0.06 2.48 2.91
C HIS A 118 0.31 1.54 1.75
N ASP A 119 1.59 1.16 1.62
CA ASP A 119 2.12 0.24 0.60
C ASP A 119 1.75 0.72 -0.83
N PHE A 120 1.06 -0.06 -1.66
CA PHE A 120 0.58 0.43 -2.96
C PHE A 120 -0.42 1.59 -2.82
N GLY A 121 -1.18 1.63 -1.73
CA GLY A 121 -2.06 2.78 -1.41
C GLY A 121 -1.28 4.08 -1.22
N SER A 122 0.00 4.02 -0.80
CA SER A 122 0.91 5.19 -0.78
C SER A 122 1.14 5.76 -2.19
N MET A 123 1.35 4.88 -3.17
CA MET A 123 1.48 5.26 -4.58
C MET A 123 0.18 5.89 -5.11
N VAL A 124 -0.97 5.30 -4.79
CA VAL A 124 -2.29 5.83 -5.17
C VAL A 124 -2.52 7.20 -4.56
N ALA A 125 -2.23 7.37 -3.26
CA ALA A 125 -2.39 8.63 -2.54
C ALA A 125 -1.49 9.74 -3.13
N ALA A 126 -0.21 9.41 -3.40
CA ALA A 126 0.73 10.34 -4.01
C ALA A 126 0.31 10.74 -5.43
N TYR A 127 -0.16 9.78 -6.23
CA TYR A 127 -0.68 10.05 -7.57
C TYR A 127 -1.95 10.91 -7.52
N ALA A 128 -2.87 10.62 -6.61
CA ALA A 128 -4.08 11.42 -6.42
C ALA A 128 -3.75 12.87 -6.04
N ALA A 129 -2.79 13.10 -5.14
CA ALA A 129 -2.32 14.42 -4.77
C ALA A 129 -1.58 15.14 -5.92
N LEU A 130 -0.86 14.40 -6.77
CA LEU A 130 -0.20 14.93 -7.97
C LEU A 130 -1.21 15.47 -8.99
N VAL A 131 -2.27 14.71 -9.26
CA VAL A 131 -3.23 15.04 -10.33
C VAL A 131 -4.38 15.92 -9.85
N ARG A 132 -4.73 15.91 -8.56
CA ARG A 132 -5.83 16.68 -7.96
C ARG A 132 -5.42 17.32 -6.63
N PRO A 133 -4.40 18.23 -6.63
CA PRO A 133 -3.98 18.94 -5.42
C PRO A 133 -5.05 19.89 -4.88
N ASP A 134 -6.04 20.25 -5.70
CA ASP A 134 -7.23 21.01 -5.31
C ASP A 134 -8.15 20.22 -4.38
N VAL A 135 -8.20 18.91 -4.51
CA VAL A 135 -9.02 18.01 -3.68
C VAL A 135 -8.18 17.38 -2.58
N PHE A 136 -7.03 16.78 -2.89
CA PHE A 136 -6.15 16.16 -1.92
C PHE A 136 -5.11 17.16 -1.42
N ARG A 137 -5.48 17.92 -0.37
CA ARG A 137 -4.71 19.09 0.10
C ARG A 137 -3.55 18.78 1.02
N SER A 138 -3.46 17.57 1.52
CA SER A 138 -2.30 17.04 2.26
C SER A 138 -2.16 15.54 2.02
N LEU A 139 -0.92 15.05 2.08
CA LEU A 139 -0.53 13.69 1.75
C LEU A 139 0.29 13.09 2.89
N ALA A 140 -0.08 11.89 3.36
CA ALA A 140 0.82 11.07 4.14
C ALA A 140 1.07 9.75 3.42
N MET A 141 2.33 9.48 3.10
CA MET A 141 2.78 8.21 2.52
C MET A 141 3.29 7.30 3.62
N VAL A 142 2.90 6.03 3.57
CA VAL A 142 3.23 5.04 4.61
C VAL A 142 3.91 3.83 4.00
N SER A 143 5.09 3.51 4.52
CA SER A 143 5.88 2.30 4.24
C SER A 143 6.44 2.17 2.82
N PHE A 144 5.94 2.89 1.85
CA PHE A 144 6.45 2.85 0.48
C PHE A 144 6.66 4.26 -0.05
N PRO A 145 7.91 4.71 -0.25
CA PRO A 145 8.20 6.04 -0.78
C PRO A 145 7.91 6.11 -2.27
N PHE A 146 7.16 7.11 -2.69
CA PHE A 146 7.04 7.47 -4.09
C PHE A 146 7.95 8.66 -4.37
N ASP A 147 9.00 8.46 -5.13
CA ASP A 147 10.02 9.49 -5.44
C ASP A 147 9.65 10.39 -6.63
N GLY A 148 8.38 10.35 -7.06
CA GLY A 148 7.83 11.22 -8.09
C GLY A 148 7.73 10.56 -9.47
N PRO A 149 7.12 11.30 -10.43
CA PRO A 149 7.16 10.93 -11.84
C PRO A 149 8.60 10.89 -12.37
N PRO A 150 8.85 10.17 -13.47
CA PRO A 150 10.18 10.17 -14.09
C PRO A 150 10.60 11.57 -14.53
N ALA A 151 11.89 11.81 -14.64
CA ALA A 151 12.41 13.03 -15.26
C ALA A 151 11.95 13.11 -16.72
N LEU A 152 11.84 14.34 -17.24
CA LEU A 152 11.63 14.52 -18.68
C LEU A 152 12.87 14.00 -19.42
N PRO A 153 12.71 13.22 -20.50
CA PRO A 153 13.80 12.95 -21.42
C PRO A 153 14.12 14.26 -22.17
N PHE A 154 15.27 14.85 -21.85
CA PHE A 154 15.70 16.09 -22.53
C PHE A 154 16.46 15.83 -23.84
N ASP A 155 16.84 14.59 -24.10
CA ASP A 155 17.61 14.25 -25.30
C ASP A 155 17.32 12.83 -25.78
N ASP A 156 16.43 12.70 -26.75
CA ASP A 156 16.12 11.42 -27.41
C ASP A 156 17.32 10.90 -28.23
N ALA A 157 18.30 11.76 -28.58
CA ALA A 157 19.46 11.37 -29.35
C ALA A 157 20.40 10.43 -28.55
N ASP A 158 20.52 10.62 -27.25
CA ASP A 158 21.33 9.76 -26.40
C ASP A 158 20.69 8.36 -26.16
N HIS A 159 19.35 8.25 -26.24
CA HIS A 159 18.67 6.96 -26.12
C HIS A 159 18.88 6.07 -27.36
N ALA A 160 19.07 6.65 -28.53
CA ALA A 160 19.37 5.91 -29.76
C ALA A 160 20.83 5.40 -29.80
N ALA A 161 21.74 6.08 -29.09
CA ALA A 161 23.17 5.75 -29.07
C ALA A 161 23.54 4.68 -28.03
N ASN A 162 22.73 4.53 -26.96
CA ASN A 162 22.95 3.53 -25.92
C ASN A 162 21.71 2.62 -25.84
N PRO A 163 21.75 1.40 -26.45
CA PRO A 163 20.68 0.44 -26.26
C PRO A 163 20.51 0.17 -24.76
N PRO A 164 19.27 0.02 -24.28
CA PRO A 164 19.02 -0.26 -22.88
C PRO A 164 19.82 -1.49 -22.46
N GLY A 165 20.55 -1.37 -21.36
CA GLY A 165 21.26 -2.51 -20.76
C GLY A 165 20.28 -3.64 -20.37
N PRO A 166 20.79 -4.79 -19.87
CA PRO A 166 19.93 -5.88 -19.48
C PRO A 166 18.90 -5.42 -18.44
N SER A 167 17.68 -5.92 -18.54
CA SER A 167 16.60 -5.62 -17.61
C SER A 167 16.92 -6.14 -16.19
N LEU A 168 16.28 -5.57 -15.17
CA LEU A 168 16.39 -6.05 -13.79
C LEU A 168 16.12 -7.57 -13.69
N ALA A 169 15.13 -8.07 -14.44
CA ALA A 169 14.81 -9.49 -14.45
C ALA A 169 15.96 -10.35 -15.00
N GLU A 170 16.65 -9.89 -16.04
CA GLU A 170 17.79 -10.60 -16.63
C GLU A 170 19.00 -10.59 -15.69
N VAL A 171 19.34 -9.45 -15.09
CA VAL A 171 20.51 -9.38 -14.18
C VAL A 171 20.28 -10.17 -12.89
N LEU A 172 19.07 -10.15 -12.31
CA LEU A 172 18.72 -10.99 -11.17
C LEU A 172 18.74 -12.48 -11.50
N ALA A 173 18.29 -12.85 -12.71
CA ALA A 173 18.31 -14.24 -13.16
C ALA A 173 19.72 -14.78 -13.43
N ALA A 174 20.67 -13.91 -13.74
CA ALA A 174 22.07 -14.26 -14.03
C ALA A 174 22.93 -14.41 -12.78
N LEU A 175 22.43 -14.07 -11.58
CA LEU A 175 23.16 -14.25 -10.33
C LEU A 175 23.55 -15.73 -10.10
N PRO A 176 24.63 -16.04 -9.37
CA PRO A 176 25.02 -17.41 -9.01
C PRO A 176 23.89 -18.20 -8.33
N ARG A 177 23.08 -17.51 -7.53
CA ARG A 177 21.76 -17.98 -7.06
C ARG A 177 20.70 -17.15 -7.79
N PRO A 178 20.04 -17.70 -8.82
CA PRO A 178 19.08 -16.95 -9.63
C PRO A 178 17.94 -16.38 -8.80
N ARG A 179 17.62 -15.10 -9.00
CA ARG A 179 16.61 -14.35 -8.27
C ARG A 179 15.54 -13.76 -9.19
N LYS A 180 14.43 -13.34 -8.60
CA LYS A 180 13.36 -12.55 -9.24
C LYS A 180 12.79 -11.51 -8.27
N ASP A 181 12.36 -10.39 -8.81
CA ASP A 181 11.65 -9.37 -8.01
C ASP A 181 10.22 -9.82 -7.68
N SER A 182 9.78 -9.59 -6.44
CA SER A 182 8.44 -9.99 -5.97
C SER A 182 7.31 -9.24 -6.69
N MET A 183 7.50 -7.98 -7.10
CA MET A 183 6.47 -7.26 -7.87
C MET A 183 6.29 -7.87 -9.27
N ALA A 184 7.38 -8.32 -9.90
CA ALA A 184 7.33 -9.05 -11.16
C ALA A 184 6.62 -10.41 -10.98
N PHE A 185 6.85 -11.10 -9.84
CA PHE A 185 6.10 -12.31 -9.51
C PHE A 185 4.61 -12.04 -9.30
N PHE A 186 4.23 -11.00 -8.54
CA PHE A 186 2.83 -10.63 -8.33
C PHE A 186 2.11 -10.27 -9.63
N ALA A 187 2.83 -9.76 -10.62
CA ALA A 187 2.30 -9.48 -11.96
C ALA A 187 2.16 -10.74 -12.84
N SER A 188 2.74 -11.87 -12.42
CA SER A 188 2.76 -13.11 -13.22
C SER A 188 1.42 -13.85 -13.15
N PRO A 189 1.13 -14.72 -14.13
CA PRO A 189 -0.09 -15.54 -14.13
C PRO A 189 -0.16 -16.54 -12.97
N GLU A 190 0.99 -16.99 -12.45
CA GLU A 190 1.08 -18.03 -11.43
C GLU A 190 0.78 -17.49 -10.02
N ALA A 191 0.89 -16.18 -9.80
CA ALA A 191 0.88 -15.56 -8.48
C ALA A 191 -0.42 -15.82 -7.71
N GLU A 192 -1.57 -15.75 -8.37
CA GLU A 192 -2.85 -16.00 -7.70
C GLU A 192 -2.95 -17.44 -7.19
N ALA A 193 -2.67 -18.42 -8.04
CA ALA A 193 -2.76 -19.83 -7.66
C ALA A 193 -1.79 -20.17 -6.53
N ASP A 194 -0.55 -19.67 -6.60
CA ASP A 194 0.48 -19.86 -5.57
C ASP A 194 0.03 -19.33 -4.20
N MET A 195 -0.53 -18.12 -4.17
CA MET A 195 -0.85 -17.44 -2.91
C MET A 195 -2.25 -17.75 -2.37
N LEU A 196 -3.22 -18.06 -3.25
CA LEU A 196 -4.60 -18.36 -2.83
C LEU A 196 -4.77 -19.82 -2.42
N TYR A 197 -4.05 -20.73 -3.06
CA TYR A 197 -4.10 -22.17 -2.81
C TYR A 197 -2.77 -22.77 -2.37
N PRO A 198 -2.07 -22.14 -1.41
CA PRO A 198 -0.77 -22.61 -0.99
C PRO A 198 -0.89 -23.95 -0.23
N PRO A 199 0.13 -24.85 -0.28
CA PRO A 199 0.08 -26.15 0.41
C PRO A 199 -0.18 -26.05 1.91
N GLN A 200 0.32 -24.99 2.57
CA GLN A 200 0.10 -24.72 4.01
C GLN A 200 -1.29 -24.14 4.33
N GLY A 201 -2.11 -23.84 3.33
CA GLY A 201 -3.38 -23.14 3.45
C GLY A 201 -3.24 -21.62 3.52
N LEU A 202 -4.27 -20.91 3.03
CA LEU A 202 -4.25 -19.44 2.88
C LEU A 202 -4.01 -18.70 4.20
N HIS A 203 -4.63 -19.14 5.30
CA HIS A 203 -4.46 -18.50 6.60
C HIS A 203 -3.00 -18.58 7.08
N ALA A 204 -2.37 -19.76 6.99
CA ALA A 204 -0.98 -19.94 7.38
C ALA A 204 -0.02 -19.17 6.46
N PHE A 205 -0.30 -19.12 5.16
CA PHE A 205 0.45 -18.29 4.22
C PHE A 205 0.37 -16.82 4.60
N LEU A 206 -0.83 -16.27 4.83
CA LEU A 206 -0.99 -14.87 5.23
C LEU A 206 -0.29 -14.59 6.56
N ARG A 207 -0.39 -15.51 7.55
CA ARG A 207 0.32 -15.38 8.83
C ARG A 207 1.83 -15.24 8.61
N ALA A 208 2.42 -16.08 7.78
CA ALA A 208 3.84 -16.02 7.45
C ALA A 208 4.20 -14.72 6.69
N TYR A 209 3.39 -14.35 5.69
CA TYR A 209 3.62 -13.15 4.87
C TYR A 209 3.56 -11.86 5.70
N PHE A 210 2.58 -11.73 6.59
CA PHE A 210 2.51 -10.60 7.50
C PHE A 210 3.69 -10.59 8.49
N HIS A 211 4.06 -11.76 9.02
CA HIS A 211 5.16 -11.88 9.98
C HIS A 211 6.51 -11.46 9.40
N VAL A 212 6.90 -12.00 8.25
CA VAL A 212 8.23 -11.72 7.67
C VAL A 212 8.44 -10.25 7.29
N LYS A 213 7.37 -9.47 7.13
CA LYS A 213 7.43 -8.03 6.85
C LYS A 213 7.27 -7.17 8.11
N SER A 214 6.99 -7.75 9.26
CA SER A 214 6.81 -7.03 10.53
C SER A 214 8.13 -6.88 11.30
N ALA A 215 8.10 -6.07 12.37
CA ALA A 215 9.21 -5.99 13.31
C ALA A 215 9.35 -7.23 14.19
N ASP A 216 8.36 -8.13 14.22
CA ASP A 216 8.43 -9.39 14.97
C ASP A 216 9.38 -10.40 14.33
N TRP A 217 9.69 -10.25 13.04
CA TRP A 217 10.69 -11.10 12.39
C TRP A 217 12.10 -10.54 12.56
N PRO A 218 13.00 -11.27 13.23
CA PRO A 218 14.33 -10.77 13.54
C PRO A 218 15.26 -10.59 12.33
N GLY A 219 14.85 -11.08 11.14
CA GLY A 219 15.60 -10.89 9.89
C GLY A 219 15.48 -9.49 9.27
N ASN A 220 14.60 -8.61 9.80
CA ASN A 220 14.41 -7.27 9.27
C ASN A 220 15.43 -6.27 9.86
N HIS A 221 16.53 -6.05 9.13
CA HIS A 221 17.58 -5.07 9.43
C HIS A 221 17.77 -4.10 8.26
N PRO A 222 16.75 -3.30 7.91
CA PRO A 222 16.82 -2.45 6.73
C PRO A 222 17.86 -1.34 6.88
N HIS A 223 18.49 -1.03 5.75
CA HIS A 223 19.46 0.05 5.60
C HIS A 223 19.37 0.61 4.18
N PRO A 224 19.79 1.87 3.96
CA PRO A 224 19.85 2.44 2.62
C PRO A 224 20.72 1.59 1.69
N LEU A 225 20.21 1.32 0.49
CA LEU A 225 20.99 0.72 -0.58
C LEU A 225 21.82 1.78 -1.30
N THR A 226 23.03 1.43 -1.73
CA THR A 226 23.96 2.35 -2.38
C THR A 226 23.86 2.33 -3.89
N SER A 227 23.39 1.23 -4.46
CA SER A 227 23.21 1.03 -5.89
C SER A 227 21.95 0.22 -6.18
N GLY A 228 21.61 0.09 -7.44
CA GLY A 228 20.56 -0.82 -7.91
C GLY A 228 21.15 -2.08 -8.54
N SER A 229 22.38 -2.45 -8.21
CA SER A 229 23.00 -3.66 -8.77
C SER A 229 22.26 -4.91 -8.31
N ALA A 230 22.29 -5.97 -9.14
CA ALA A 230 21.62 -7.22 -8.82
C ALA A 230 22.14 -7.85 -7.51
N GLU A 231 23.46 -7.72 -7.27
CA GLU A 231 24.14 -8.25 -6.08
C GLU A 231 23.65 -7.54 -4.82
N GLU A 232 23.56 -6.21 -4.86
CA GLU A 232 23.07 -5.43 -3.71
C GLU A 232 21.59 -5.67 -3.49
N LEU A 233 20.76 -5.65 -4.54
CA LEU A 233 19.34 -5.97 -4.45
C LEU A 233 19.12 -7.39 -3.89
N ALA A 234 19.99 -8.35 -4.18
CA ALA A 234 19.92 -9.71 -3.65
C ALA A 234 20.19 -9.79 -2.13
N THR A 235 20.64 -8.70 -1.48
CA THR A 235 20.75 -8.62 -0.02
C THR A 235 19.40 -8.34 0.66
N LEU A 236 18.42 -7.85 -0.08
CA LEU A 236 17.05 -7.70 0.40
C LEU A 236 16.48 -9.07 0.82
N PRO A 237 15.57 -9.10 1.81
CA PRO A 237 14.89 -10.33 2.21
C PRO A 237 14.24 -11.06 1.02
N ASN A 238 14.14 -12.37 1.13
CA ASN A 238 13.57 -13.22 0.09
C ASN A 238 12.13 -12.83 -0.29
N TYR A 239 11.36 -12.23 0.59
CA TYR A 239 10.01 -11.75 0.27
C TYR A 239 9.99 -10.50 -0.64
N TYR A 240 11.15 -9.85 -0.89
CA TYR A 240 11.31 -8.80 -1.90
C TYR A 240 12.07 -9.30 -3.14
N ILE A 241 13.25 -9.94 -2.93
CA ILE A 241 14.04 -10.52 -4.02
C ILE A 241 14.08 -12.03 -3.84
N MET A 242 13.07 -12.67 -4.45
CA MET A 242 12.73 -14.08 -4.30
C MET A 242 13.78 -15.00 -4.97
N ASP A 243 13.91 -16.21 -4.47
CA ASP A 243 14.53 -17.29 -5.26
C ASP A 243 13.72 -17.49 -6.55
N ARG A 244 14.40 -17.60 -7.70
CA ARG A 244 13.74 -17.70 -9.00
C ARG A 244 12.83 -18.92 -9.10
N ALA A 245 13.20 -20.03 -8.46
CA ALA A 245 12.48 -21.30 -8.51
C ALA A 245 11.22 -21.33 -7.62
N LEU A 246 11.08 -20.42 -6.64
CA LEU A 246 10.01 -20.46 -5.64
C LEU A 246 8.88 -19.49 -5.95
N GLY A 247 7.65 -19.86 -5.57
CA GLY A 247 6.53 -18.94 -5.40
C GLY A 247 6.61 -18.19 -4.06
N MET A 248 5.73 -17.21 -3.86
CA MET A 248 5.72 -16.44 -2.61
C MET A 248 5.32 -17.32 -1.42
N ALA A 249 4.39 -18.25 -1.63
CA ALA A 249 3.95 -19.17 -0.57
C ALA A 249 5.11 -20.00 -0.01
N ALA A 250 5.95 -20.57 -0.89
CA ALA A 250 7.13 -21.33 -0.48
C ALA A 250 8.25 -20.42 0.07
N THR A 251 8.34 -19.17 -0.42
CA THR A 251 9.36 -18.21 0.00
C THR A 251 9.24 -17.81 1.47
N VAL A 252 8.02 -17.68 2.00
CA VAL A 252 7.79 -17.20 3.38
C VAL A 252 7.75 -18.33 4.42
N VAL A 253 7.65 -19.59 4.00
CA VAL A 253 7.55 -20.75 4.91
C VAL A 253 8.75 -20.89 5.87
N PRO A 254 10.02 -20.77 5.41
CA PRO A 254 11.17 -20.96 6.30
C PRO A 254 11.22 -19.97 7.47
N ASP A 255 10.64 -18.79 7.29
CA ASP A 255 10.65 -17.68 8.24
C ASP A 255 9.25 -17.44 8.87
N ALA A 256 8.35 -18.43 8.77
CA ALA A 256 7.03 -18.36 9.40
C ALA A 256 7.16 -18.30 10.93
N PRO A 257 6.25 -17.59 11.64
CA PRO A 257 6.31 -17.54 13.08
C PRO A 257 6.03 -18.92 13.71
N SER A 258 6.66 -19.22 14.85
CA SER A 258 6.28 -20.39 15.64
C SER A 258 4.82 -20.25 16.14
N PRO A 259 4.17 -21.34 16.56
CA PRO A 259 2.84 -21.29 17.17
C PRO A 259 2.77 -20.33 18.36
N GLU A 260 3.82 -20.28 19.18
CA GLU A 260 3.92 -19.40 20.34
C GLU A 260 4.03 -17.91 19.90
N GLN A 261 4.84 -17.61 18.88
CA GLN A 261 4.96 -16.28 18.31
C GLN A 261 3.63 -15.83 17.68
N ALA A 262 2.97 -16.71 16.93
CA ALA A 262 1.67 -16.44 16.33
C ALA A 262 0.61 -16.14 17.39
N ALA A 263 0.55 -16.92 18.48
CA ALA A 263 -0.37 -16.71 19.60
C ALA A 263 -0.07 -15.44 20.40
N ALA A 264 1.19 -15.02 20.47
CA ALA A 264 1.61 -13.80 21.14
C ALA A 264 1.37 -12.53 20.32
N ASN A 265 1.09 -12.65 19.02
CA ASN A 265 0.90 -11.52 18.14
C ASN A 265 -0.37 -10.72 18.50
N ARG A 266 -0.20 -9.47 18.96
CA ARG A 266 -1.29 -8.60 19.40
C ARG A 266 -1.72 -7.58 18.36
N TRP A 267 -0.88 -7.30 17.38
CA TRP A 267 -1.21 -6.32 16.35
C TRP A 267 -2.08 -6.91 15.25
N LEU A 268 -1.97 -8.22 14.96
CA LEU A 268 -2.80 -8.98 14.02
C LEU A 268 -3.20 -10.35 14.64
N PRO A 269 -4.14 -10.38 15.60
CA PRO A 269 -4.64 -11.64 16.17
C PRO A 269 -5.30 -12.52 15.11
N ASP A 270 -5.42 -13.84 15.37
CA ASP A 270 -5.97 -14.80 14.41
C ASP A 270 -7.37 -14.46 13.91
N ALA A 271 -8.21 -13.88 14.77
CA ALA A 271 -9.54 -13.43 14.37
C ALA A 271 -9.51 -12.34 13.29
N ASP A 272 -8.56 -11.39 13.39
CA ASP A 272 -8.38 -10.35 12.38
C ASP A 272 -7.76 -10.91 11.10
N LEU A 273 -6.77 -11.81 11.21
CA LEU A 273 -6.17 -12.47 10.06
C LEU A 273 -7.19 -13.31 9.29
N GLU A 274 -8.11 -13.99 9.99
CA GLU A 274 -9.17 -14.76 9.34
C GLU A 274 -10.15 -13.86 8.54
N LEU A 275 -10.32 -12.58 8.90
CA LEU A 275 -11.08 -11.65 8.07
C LEU A 275 -10.45 -11.49 6.68
N TYR A 276 -9.11 -11.32 6.63
CA TYR A 276 -8.38 -11.23 5.36
C TYR A 276 -8.47 -12.55 4.58
N ALA A 277 -8.21 -13.69 5.25
CA ALA A 277 -8.26 -15.01 4.61
C ALA A 277 -9.66 -15.30 4.03
N ARG A 278 -10.72 -15.00 4.78
CA ARG A 278 -12.11 -15.20 4.34
C ARG A 278 -12.46 -14.30 3.16
N ALA A 279 -12.02 -13.04 3.18
CA ALA A 279 -12.25 -12.13 2.07
C ALA A 279 -11.59 -12.64 0.80
N PHE A 280 -10.31 -13.05 0.84
CA PHE A 280 -9.60 -13.56 -0.32
C PHE A 280 -10.10 -14.92 -0.80
N ARG A 281 -10.56 -15.81 0.09
CA ARG A 281 -11.26 -17.04 -0.36
C ARG A 281 -12.50 -16.74 -1.21
N ARG A 282 -13.17 -15.63 -0.95
CA ARG A 282 -14.36 -15.20 -1.68
C ARG A 282 -14.04 -14.42 -2.96
N THR A 283 -13.10 -13.48 -2.90
CA THR A 283 -12.81 -12.55 -4.00
C THR A 283 -11.74 -13.06 -4.96
N GLY A 284 -10.95 -14.05 -4.55
CA GLY A 284 -9.65 -14.32 -5.17
C GLY A 284 -8.62 -13.23 -4.84
N LEU A 285 -7.42 -13.40 -5.35
CA LEU A 285 -6.33 -12.42 -5.27
C LEU A 285 -6.12 -11.68 -6.59
N GLN A 286 -6.73 -12.14 -7.70
CA GLN A 286 -6.49 -11.58 -9.02
C GLN A 286 -6.78 -10.09 -9.11
N GLY A 287 -7.89 -9.63 -8.48
CA GLY A 287 -8.23 -8.19 -8.44
C GLY A 287 -7.12 -7.36 -7.78
N ALA A 288 -6.57 -7.85 -6.67
CA ALA A 288 -5.45 -7.21 -5.97
C ALA A 288 -4.15 -7.25 -6.79
N LEU A 289 -3.88 -8.35 -7.49
CA LEU A 289 -2.68 -8.55 -8.30
C LEU A 289 -2.68 -7.74 -9.60
N ASN A 290 -3.83 -7.37 -10.12
CA ASN A 290 -3.93 -6.59 -11.36
C ASN A 290 -3.29 -5.20 -11.23
N TRP A 291 -3.26 -4.61 -10.02
CA TRP A 291 -2.51 -3.37 -9.81
C TRP A 291 -1.01 -3.56 -10.13
N PHE A 292 -0.40 -4.67 -9.66
CA PHE A 292 1.01 -4.97 -9.94
C PHE A 292 1.25 -5.18 -11.45
N ARG A 293 0.33 -5.85 -12.16
CA ARG A 293 0.39 -6.01 -13.62
C ARG A 293 0.39 -4.67 -14.35
N CYS A 294 -0.46 -3.73 -13.91
CA CYS A 294 -0.48 -2.38 -14.47
C CYS A 294 0.78 -1.61 -14.10
N HIS A 295 1.16 -1.62 -12.83
CA HIS A 295 2.27 -0.81 -12.30
C HIS A 295 3.62 -1.20 -12.90
N THR A 296 3.92 -2.49 -13.02
CA THR A 296 5.18 -2.98 -13.61
C THR A 296 5.14 -3.01 -15.12
N GLY A 297 3.96 -2.93 -15.72
CA GLY A 297 3.72 -3.02 -17.18
C GLY A 297 3.81 -1.66 -17.90
N PRO A 298 3.60 -1.67 -19.22
CA PRO A 298 3.64 -0.46 -20.05
C PRO A 298 2.55 0.55 -19.72
N ILE A 299 1.37 0.09 -19.25
CA ILE A 299 0.23 0.96 -18.92
C ILE A 299 0.61 1.93 -17.81
N GLY A 300 1.13 1.44 -16.69
CA GLY A 300 1.50 2.28 -15.55
C GLY A 300 2.65 3.24 -15.89
N ARG A 301 3.61 2.80 -16.71
CA ARG A 301 4.69 3.67 -17.17
C ARG A 301 4.19 4.81 -18.05
N ALA A 302 3.29 4.55 -18.98
CA ALA A 302 2.72 5.58 -19.84
C ALA A 302 1.91 6.62 -19.06
N GLU A 303 1.14 6.19 -18.07
CA GLU A 303 0.36 7.11 -17.22
C GLU A 303 1.25 8.05 -16.42
N ILE A 304 2.26 7.51 -15.72
CA ILE A 304 3.12 8.35 -14.87
C ILE A 304 4.04 9.24 -15.72
N ALA A 305 4.43 8.82 -16.92
CA ALA A 305 5.23 9.60 -17.83
C ALA A 305 4.52 10.89 -18.30
N LEU A 306 3.19 10.91 -18.33
CA LEU A 306 2.42 12.12 -18.62
C LEU A 306 2.71 13.27 -17.63
N PHE A 307 3.14 12.94 -16.44
CA PHE A 307 3.47 13.87 -15.37
C PHE A 307 4.98 14.05 -15.17
N SER A 308 5.80 13.59 -16.13
CA SER A 308 7.27 13.70 -16.05
C SER A 308 7.70 15.11 -15.67
N GLY A 309 8.64 15.20 -14.72
CA GLY A 309 9.18 16.48 -14.23
C GLY A 309 8.24 17.26 -13.29
N ARG A 310 7.02 16.77 -13.02
CA ARG A 310 6.11 17.45 -12.06
C ARG A 310 6.50 17.12 -10.62
N THR A 311 6.31 18.11 -9.76
CA THR A 311 6.44 18.02 -8.30
C THR A 311 5.06 17.86 -7.64
N ILE A 312 5.03 17.36 -6.42
CA ILE A 312 3.81 17.25 -5.61
C ILE A 312 3.80 18.39 -4.59
N GLU A 313 2.97 19.39 -4.86
CA GLU A 313 3.00 20.69 -4.19
C GLU A 313 2.24 20.73 -2.85
N VAL A 314 1.52 19.66 -2.50
CA VAL A 314 0.78 19.62 -1.23
C VAL A 314 1.73 19.30 -0.07
N PRO A 315 1.42 19.77 1.15
CA PRO A 315 2.14 19.33 2.34
C PRO A 315 2.18 17.81 2.43
N THR A 316 3.37 17.26 2.65
CA THR A 316 3.58 15.80 2.59
C THR A 316 4.38 15.32 3.80
N LEU A 317 3.93 14.19 4.38
CA LEU A 317 4.62 13.44 5.42
C LEU A 317 4.95 12.03 4.91
N PHE A 318 6.12 11.50 5.30
CA PHE A 318 6.43 10.08 5.13
C PHE A 318 6.52 9.42 6.50
N LEU A 319 5.83 8.29 6.67
CA LEU A 319 5.80 7.47 7.89
C LEU A 319 6.18 6.03 7.53
N SER A 320 7.06 5.41 8.31
CA SER A 320 7.39 3.99 8.14
C SER A 320 7.88 3.37 9.44
N GLY A 321 7.83 2.04 9.53
CA GLY A 321 8.54 1.34 10.60
C GLY A 321 10.04 1.32 10.34
N LYS A 322 10.85 1.38 11.41
CA LYS A 322 12.31 1.26 11.26
C LYS A 322 12.77 -0.11 10.75
N ALA A 323 11.95 -1.15 10.96
CA ALA A 323 12.22 -2.50 10.48
C ALA A 323 11.59 -2.77 9.09
N ASP A 324 11.15 -1.75 8.35
CA ASP A 324 10.55 -1.90 7.03
C ASP A 324 11.56 -1.71 5.89
N TRP A 325 11.87 -2.78 5.19
CA TRP A 325 12.67 -2.74 3.98
C TRP A 325 12.00 -2.01 2.81
N GLY A 326 10.65 -1.86 2.83
CA GLY A 326 9.92 -1.09 1.84
C GLY A 326 10.43 0.33 1.69
N THR A 327 10.88 0.93 2.79
CA THR A 327 11.49 2.26 2.83
C THR A 327 12.75 2.38 1.97
N TYR A 328 13.53 1.31 1.86
CA TYR A 328 14.85 1.31 1.20
C TYR A 328 14.91 0.44 -0.06
N ARG A 329 13.80 -0.19 -0.44
CA ARG A 329 13.74 -1.10 -1.59
C ARG A 329 14.24 -0.46 -2.91
N LYS A 330 14.01 0.84 -3.08
CA LYS A 330 14.49 1.62 -4.22
C LYS A 330 15.64 2.52 -3.75
N PRO A 331 16.88 2.28 -4.21
CA PRO A 331 18.03 3.09 -3.80
C PRO A 331 17.80 4.58 -4.02
N GLY A 332 18.08 5.40 -3.01
CA GLY A 332 17.98 6.86 -3.08
C GLY A 332 16.54 7.43 -3.16
N ALA A 333 15.49 6.60 -2.98
CA ALA A 333 14.11 7.09 -3.11
C ALA A 333 13.76 8.17 -2.07
N LEU A 334 14.16 7.98 -0.79
CA LEU A 334 13.92 8.98 0.26
C LEU A 334 14.63 10.31 -0.01
N GLU A 335 15.83 10.26 -0.56
CA GLU A 335 16.61 11.44 -0.92
C GLU A 335 15.94 12.19 -2.08
N ARG A 336 15.50 11.46 -3.11
CA ARG A 336 14.78 12.07 -4.25
C ARG A 336 13.43 12.66 -3.85
N MET A 337 12.75 12.13 -2.82
CA MET A 337 11.52 12.73 -2.31
C MET A 337 11.71 14.20 -1.91
N ARG A 338 12.90 14.61 -1.42
CA ARG A 338 13.17 16.02 -1.04
C ARG A 338 13.04 16.98 -2.21
N SER A 339 13.38 16.56 -3.42
CA SER A 339 13.22 17.38 -4.63
C SER A 339 11.83 17.27 -5.25
N THR A 340 11.16 16.13 -5.07
CA THR A 340 9.81 15.88 -5.60
C THR A 340 8.72 16.57 -4.78
N TYR A 341 8.95 16.72 -3.46
CA TYR A 341 7.98 17.24 -2.51
C TYR A 341 8.51 18.53 -1.86
N PRO A 342 8.35 19.71 -2.47
CA PRO A 342 8.88 20.96 -1.95
C PRO A 342 8.29 21.35 -0.58
N ARG A 343 7.14 20.78 -0.21
CA ARG A 343 6.50 20.97 1.10
C ARG A 343 6.56 19.71 1.97
N MET A 344 7.68 18.99 1.92
CA MET A 344 7.91 17.83 2.77
C MET A 344 8.00 18.24 4.24
N ALA A 345 7.05 17.80 5.05
CA ALA A 345 7.00 18.11 6.50
C ALA A 345 8.00 17.27 7.31
N GLY A 346 8.30 16.05 6.84
CA GLY A 346 9.26 15.19 7.51
C GLY A 346 9.25 13.74 7.05
N VAL A 347 10.19 12.97 7.59
CA VAL A 347 10.31 11.52 7.48
C VAL A 347 10.34 10.97 8.90
N ASN A 348 9.30 10.25 9.30
CA ASN A 348 9.18 9.65 10.63
C ASN A 348 9.34 8.14 10.54
N LEU A 349 10.44 7.63 11.06
CA LEU A 349 10.71 6.20 11.17
C LEU A 349 10.41 5.73 12.60
N ILE A 350 9.44 4.83 12.75
CA ILE A 350 8.85 4.42 14.02
C ILE A 350 9.54 3.16 14.53
N ASP A 351 10.11 3.23 15.76
CA ASP A 351 10.73 2.08 16.42
C ASP A 351 9.68 1.01 16.77
N GLY A 352 10.06 -0.26 16.63
CA GLY A 352 9.23 -1.39 16.98
C GLY A 352 8.12 -1.67 15.97
N ALA A 353 8.25 -1.14 14.76
CA ALA A 353 7.37 -1.44 13.64
C ALA A 353 8.16 -1.81 12.40
N GLY A 354 7.62 -2.73 11.64
CA GLY A 354 8.02 -3.06 10.27
C GLY A 354 7.07 -2.42 9.26
N HIS A 355 6.69 -3.20 8.28
CA HIS A 355 5.86 -2.75 7.16
C HIS A 355 4.44 -2.33 7.56
N TRP A 356 3.85 -2.98 8.56
CA TRP A 356 2.45 -2.77 8.97
C TRP A 356 2.35 -1.72 10.08
N VAL A 357 3.06 -0.62 9.95
CA VAL A 357 3.33 0.37 11.00
C VAL A 357 2.07 0.89 11.69
N GLN A 358 0.97 1.10 10.95
CA GLN A 358 -0.33 1.53 11.47
C GLN A 358 -1.03 0.47 12.31
N GLN A 359 -0.64 -0.80 12.19
CA GLN A 359 -1.15 -1.91 12.97
C GLN A 359 -0.20 -2.31 14.11
N GLU A 360 1.12 -2.29 13.86
CA GLU A 360 2.16 -2.69 14.81
C GLU A 360 2.39 -1.64 15.92
N GLN A 361 2.36 -0.34 15.58
CA GLN A 361 2.57 0.78 16.50
C GLN A 361 1.51 1.88 16.30
N PRO A 362 0.22 1.58 16.49
CA PRO A 362 -0.88 2.47 16.14
C PRO A 362 -0.84 3.81 16.89
N GLU A 363 -0.43 3.81 18.15
CA GLU A 363 -0.38 5.03 18.97
C GLU A 363 0.70 5.99 18.47
N ARG A 364 1.92 5.47 18.18
CA ARG A 364 3.03 6.29 17.67
C ARG A 364 2.75 6.77 16.25
N PHE A 365 2.18 5.88 15.43
CA PHE A 365 1.76 6.23 14.08
C PHE A 365 0.74 7.36 14.09
N THR A 366 -0.31 7.21 14.91
CA THR A 366 -1.39 8.19 15.01
C THR A 366 -0.92 9.53 15.56
N ALA A 367 -0.03 9.52 16.54
CA ALA A 367 0.56 10.77 17.07
C ALA A 367 1.30 11.55 15.96
N GLY A 368 2.19 10.89 15.22
CA GLY A 368 2.91 11.52 14.11
C GLY A 368 2.00 12.02 12.98
N LEU A 369 0.94 11.26 12.67
CA LEU A 369 -0.05 11.66 11.67
C LEU A 369 -0.88 12.87 12.15
N LEU A 370 -1.32 12.88 13.41
CA LEU A 370 -2.09 13.99 13.99
C LEU A 370 -1.28 15.28 14.09
N ASP A 371 -0.01 15.20 14.48
CA ASP A 371 0.89 16.35 14.50
C ASP A 371 1.01 16.99 13.10
N PHE A 372 1.16 16.16 12.09
CA PHE A 372 1.17 16.62 10.70
C PHE A 372 -0.15 17.26 10.29
N LEU A 373 -1.29 16.58 10.49
CA LEU A 373 -2.61 17.07 10.07
C LEU A 373 -2.98 18.39 10.73
N ARG A 374 -2.67 18.57 12.02
CA ARG A 374 -2.89 19.82 12.76
C ARG A 374 -1.97 20.96 12.30
N GLY A 375 -0.71 20.62 11.99
CA GLY A 375 0.28 21.59 11.49
C GLY A 375 -0.06 22.18 10.13
N GLN A 376 -0.97 21.55 9.37
CA GLN A 376 -1.43 22.07 8.07
C GLN A 376 -2.59 23.08 8.19
N GLY A 377 -2.86 23.57 9.40
CA GLY A 377 -3.96 24.48 9.64
C GLY A 377 -5.28 23.76 9.39
N GLY A 378 -5.64 22.86 10.30
CA GLY A 378 -6.95 22.22 10.32
C GLY A 378 -8.08 23.22 10.54
N THR A 379 -8.26 24.08 9.57
CA THR A 379 -9.49 24.90 9.42
C THR A 379 -10.06 24.52 8.06
N PRO A 380 -11.34 24.18 8.04
CA PRO A 380 -12.06 23.78 6.84
C PRO A 380 -12.07 24.85 5.76
#